data_c67766c36ac8136b2cbbeecbad4ed89f
#
_entry.id   c67766c36ac8136b2cbbeecbad4ed89f
#
_cell.length_a   1.000
_cell.length_b   1.000
_cell.length_c   1.000
_cell.angle_alpha   90.00
_cell.angle_beta   90.00
_cell.angle_gamma   90.00
#
_symmetry.space_group_name_H-M   'P 1'
#
loop_
_entity.id
_entity.type
_entity.pdbx_description
1 polymer ?
#
loop_
_entity_poly.entity_id
_entity_poly.type
_entity_poly.pdbx_seq_one_letter_code
_entity_poly.pdbx_strand_id
1 'polypeptide(L)'
;MTGPNVVIIAIDSLRASHLGCYGYNKPTSPNIDALAGESVVFDRAFAPGIPTMPSFTTLLSGLHPYRHGITAHSSGQRLSETIVPLPQIAAQGGYVTIGIDSLAVQGNGRGSWFSRGFDYYSGYLYKPFSNQSEQIADRARRFITDFKDKPFLLFVHLWDPHTPYGPPAPFDMLHYHPEKPDPNAPTLDKVKAISPEYYESFLGEMNLKVPGDYDYVVAQYDGEISYVDTQVERILAQLKASGVWDNTIVVLMSDHGECFGEGDVYFDHHGLYDAVLRVALMCRVPGGVPGRSNAIVSTEDILPTLVELCGWNGPADYPLTGRSFAPALRAGETFTGRERIIGVESSRQASICLRTEKWKLIVPIVEDVRGNPLPDIYGQPRNPALLLFDLVNDPEEKHDVSAQFPDVLAALTRELSDWRAAEVAARGGDDPLLENGLSLGFDAFMSRLRARQLFKPD
;
A
#
# COMPACT_ATOMS: atom_id res chain seq x y z
N MET A 1 -11.32 16.50 28.34
CA MET A 1 -10.47 17.03 27.23
C MET A 1 -10.82 16.22 26.01
N THR A 2 -11.16 16.85 24.92
CA THR A 2 -11.34 16.17 23.64
C THR A 2 -9.98 15.67 23.17
N GLY A 3 -9.88 14.39 22.75
CA GLY A 3 -8.63 13.82 22.23
C GLY A 3 -8.15 14.54 20.95
N PRO A 4 -6.95 14.24 20.46
CA PRO A 4 -6.39 14.84 19.25
C PRO A 4 -7.20 14.44 18.01
N ASN A 5 -7.30 15.31 17.00
CA ASN A 5 -7.77 14.91 15.68
C ASN A 5 -6.84 13.87 15.08
N VAL A 6 -7.36 13.06 14.17
CA VAL A 6 -6.57 12.07 13.43
C VAL A 6 -6.75 12.30 11.93
N VAL A 7 -5.66 12.44 11.21
CA VAL A 7 -5.64 12.51 9.75
C VAL A 7 -4.73 11.40 9.22
N ILE A 8 -5.28 10.52 8.41
CA ILE A 8 -4.54 9.46 7.72
C ILE A 8 -4.51 9.84 6.24
N ILE A 9 -3.33 10.13 5.71
CA ILE A 9 -3.09 10.38 4.29
C ILE A 9 -2.47 9.11 3.72
N ALA A 10 -3.25 8.36 2.96
CA ALA A 10 -2.84 7.13 2.31
C ALA A 10 -2.64 7.40 0.81
N ILE A 11 -1.45 7.10 0.31
CA ILE A 11 -1.05 7.33 -1.08
C ILE A 11 -0.89 5.98 -1.75
N ASP A 12 -1.67 5.73 -2.81
CA ASP A 12 -1.71 4.45 -3.51
C ASP A 12 -0.39 4.18 -4.28
N SER A 13 0.10 2.97 -4.23
CA SER A 13 1.29 2.50 -4.99
C SER A 13 2.58 3.31 -4.76
N LEU A 14 2.68 4.08 -3.67
CA LEU A 14 3.84 4.94 -3.42
C LEU A 14 5.03 4.14 -2.88
N ARG A 15 6.08 3.98 -3.68
CA ARG A 15 7.36 3.39 -3.23
C ARG A 15 8.07 4.31 -2.23
N ALA A 16 8.37 3.80 -1.05
CA ALA A 16 9.17 4.54 -0.06
C ALA A 16 10.52 4.97 -0.65
N SER A 17 11.17 4.12 -1.47
CA SER A 17 12.48 4.42 -2.10
C SER A 17 12.45 5.57 -3.10
N HIS A 18 11.30 6.09 -3.49
CA HIS A 18 11.16 7.26 -4.38
C HIS A 18 10.84 8.57 -3.64
N LEU A 19 10.97 8.59 -2.31
CA LEU A 19 10.84 9.79 -1.47
C LEU A 19 12.22 10.26 -0.97
N GLY A 20 12.45 11.58 -0.94
CA GLY A 20 13.69 12.17 -0.45
C GLY A 20 14.01 11.79 0.99
N CYS A 21 13.00 11.76 1.89
CA CYS A 21 13.18 11.33 3.29
C CYS A 21 13.56 9.85 3.45
N TYR A 22 13.45 9.03 2.41
CA TYR A 22 13.94 7.65 2.35
C TYR A 22 15.22 7.49 1.50
N GLY A 23 15.83 8.61 1.07
CA GLY A 23 17.13 8.62 0.40
C GLY A 23 17.07 8.68 -1.13
N TYR A 24 15.90 8.96 -1.72
CA TYR A 24 15.81 9.16 -3.17
C TYR A 24 16.60 10.41 -3.59
N ASN A 25 17.31 10.31 -4.70
CA ASN A 25 18.21 11.36 -5.17
C ASN A 25 17.54 12.44 -6.03
N LYS A 26 16.28 12.24 -6.43
CA LYS A 26 15.48 13.25 -7.13
C LYS A 26 14.53 13.96 -6.15
N PRO A 27 14.24 15.25 -6.33
CA PRO A 27 13.37 16.03 -5.45
C PRO A 27 11.89 15.80 -5.76
N THR A 28 11.41 14.56 -5.59
CA THR A 28 10.03 14.16 -5.89
C THR A 28 9.04 14.60 -4.82
N SER A 29 9.49 14.77 -3.57
CA SER A 29 8.61 14.84 -2.39
C SER A 29 8.98 15.90 -1.36
N PRO A 30 9.27 17.16 -1.73
CA PRO A 30 9.77 18.16 -0.80
C PRO A 30 8.80 18.47 0.37
N ASN A 31 7.49 18.40 0.17
CA ASN A 31 6.51 18.68 1.21
C ASN A 31 6.32 17.47 2.16
N ILE A 32 6.34 16.26 1.62
CA ILE A 32 6.35 15.02 2.42
C ILE A 32 7.66 14.94 3.23
N ASP A 33 8.78 15.33 2.64
CA ASP A 33 10.09 15.37 3.33
C ASP A 33 10.08 16.41 4.47
N ALA A 34 9.39 17.54 4.29
CA ALA A 34 9.19 18.51 5.36
C ALA A 34 8.32 17.94 6.51
N LEU A 35 7.24 17.20 6.19
CA LEU A 35 6.44 16.49 7.19
C LEU A 35 7.28 15.44 7.94
N ALA A 36 8.15 14.72 7.22
CA ALA A 36 9.07 13.75 7.81
C ALA A 36 9.98 14.40 8.88
N GLY A 37 10.39 15.64 8.65
CA GLY A 37 11.15 16.44 9.63
C GLY A 37 10.37 16.77 10.92
N GLU A 38 9.04 16.69 10.92
CA GLU A 38 8.15 16.88 12.06
C GLU A 38 7.59 15.55 12.63
N SER A 39 8.01 14.39 12.10
CA SER A 39 7.43 13.08 12.33
C SER A 39 8.45 12.07 12.83
N VAL A 40 7.99 10.94 13.36
CA VAL A 40 8.78 9.71 13.40
C VAL A 40 8.60 8.99 12.07
N VAL A 41 9.71 8.77 11.36
CA VAL A 41 9.76 8.02 10.09
C VAL A 41 10.17 6.58 10.38
N PHE A 42 9.40 5.62 9.87
CA PHE A 42 9.72 4.20 10.00
C PHE A 42 10.44 3.70 8.74
N ASP A 43 11.71 3.30 8.90
CA ASP A 43 12.54 2.81 7.79
C ASP A 43 12.11 1.44 7.29
N ARG A 44 11.45 0.64 8.14
CA ARG A 44 11.05 -0.73 7.89
C ARG A 44 9.58 -0.97 8.22
N ALA A 45 8.69 -0.24 7.52
CA ALA A 45 7.25 -0.46 7.58
C ALA A 45 6.80 -1.33 6.40
N PHE A 46 5.87 -2.27 6.63
CA PHE A 46 5.44 -3.24 5.64
C PHE A 46 3.92 -3.39 5.60
N ALA A 47 3.38 -3.59 4.38
CA ALA A 47 2.01 -4.01 4.16
C ALA A 47 1.94 -5.54 4.09
N PRO A 48 1.29 -6.24 5.04
CA PRO A 48 1.23 -7.71 5.05
C PRO A 48 0.24 -8.28 4.02
N GLY A 49 -0.51 -7.44 3.34
CA GLY A 49 -1.46 -7.85 2.28
C GLY A 49 -1.47 -6.83 1.14
N ILE A 50 -1.32 -7.32 -0.06
CA ILE A 50 -1.40 -6.53 -1.30
C ILE A 50 -2.45 -7.13 -2.25
N PRO A 51 -2.99 -6.34 -3.17
CA PRO A 51 -2.83 -4.90 -3.38
C PRO A 51 -3.72 -4.05 -2.45
N THR A 52 -4.19 -2.92 -2.90
CA THR A 52 -4.93 -1.87 -2.18
C THR A 52 -6.02 -2.37 -1.23
N MET A 53 -6.90 -3.31 -1.66
CA MET A 53 -8.02 -3.75 -0.83
C MET A 53 -7.58 -4.55 0.40
N PRO A 54 -6.72 -5.57 0.32
CA PRO A 54 -6.14 -6.24 1.48
C PRO A 54 -5.38 -5.26 2.39
N SER A 55 -4.58 -4.36 1.83
CA SER A 55 -3.78 -3.40 2.59
C SER A 55 -4.63 -2.45 3.42
N PHE A 56 -5.61 -1.78 2.82
CA PHE A 56 -6.49 -0.89 3.58
C PHE A 56 -7.44 -1.62 4.54
N THR A 57 -7.81 -2.88 4.22
CA THR A 57 -8.55 -3.69 5.20
C THR A 57 -7.70 -3.97 6.42
N THR A 58 -6.42 -4.30 6.21
CA THR A 58 -5.43 -4.48 7.28
C THR A 58 -5.30 -3.23 8.14
N LEU A 59 -5.09 -2.06 7.53
CA LEU A 59 -5.02 -0.76 8.22
C LEU A 59 -6.27 -0.51 9.09
N LEU A 60 -7.46 -0.63 8.48
CA LEU A 60 -8.71 -0.25 9.15
C LEU A 60 -9.20 -1.28 10.17
N SER A 61 -8.79 -2.54 10.05
CA SER A 61 -9.18 -3.60 10.98
C SER A 61 -8.14 -3.89 12.08
N GLY A 62 -6.86 -3.51 11.87
CA GLY A 62 -5.76 -3.91 12.75
C GLY A 62 -5.49 -5.41 12.73
N LEU A 63 -5.91 -6.11 11.66
CA LEU A 63 -5.77 -7.54 11.50
C LEU A 63 -4.94 -7.89 10.26
N HIS A 64 -4.20 -8.99 10.37
CA HIS A 64 -3.53 -9.62 9.24
C HIS A 64 -4.56 -10.17 8.22
N PRO A 65 -4.27 -10.22 6.90
CA PRO A 65 -5.18 -10.75 5.88
C PRO A 65 -5.76 -12.14 6.17
N TYR A 66 -5.00 -13.03 6.77
CA TYR A 66 -5.50 -14.34 7.20
C TYR A 66 -6.59 -14.27 8.27
N ARG A 67 -6.63 -13.20 9.05
CA ARG A 67 -7.66 -12.98 10.10
C ARG A 67 -8.88 -12.25 9.57
N HIS A 68 -8.72 -11.20 8.78
CA HIS A 68 -9.85 -10.48 8.22
C HIS A 68 -10.43 -11.13 6.96
N GLY A 69 -9.70 -12.05 6.30
CA GLY A 69 -10.16 -12.85 5.18
C GLY A 69 -10.21 -12.12 3.82
N ILE A 70 -9.72 -10.89 3.73
CA ILE A 70 -9.61 -10.14 2.47
C ILE A 70 -8.17 -10.24 1.98
N THR A 71 -7.93 -11.10 1.02
CA THR A 71 -6.58 -11.40 0.49
C THR A 71 -6.39 -10.95 -0.95
N ALA A 72 -7.48 -10.45 -1.59
CA ALA A 72 -7.49 -10.12 -2.99
C ALA A 72 -8.29 -8.85 -3.27
N HIS A 73 -8.00 -8.22 -4.40
CA HIS A 73 -8.76 -7.09 -4.92
C HIS A 73 -9.96 -7.60 -5.74
N SER A 74 -11.16 -7.11 -5.44
CA SER A 74 -12.39 -7.45 -6.21
C SER A 74 -12.83 -8.92 -6.16
N SER A 75 -12.46 -9.65 -5.13
CA SER A 75 -12.74 -11.10 -5.00
C SER A 75 -14.18 -11.45 -4.61
N GLY A 76 -15.03 -10.47 -4.32
CA GLY A 76 -16.33 -10.71 -3.67
C GLY A 76 -16.22 -11.05 -2.17
N GLN A 77 -15.02 -11.15 -1.63
CA GLN A 77 -14.77 -11.30 -0.19
C GLN A 77 -15.38 -10.09 0.57
N ARG A 78 -15.92 -10.36 1.75
CA ARG A 78 -16.52 -9.34 2.60
C ARG A 78 -15.95 -9.41 4.01
N LEU A 79 -15.70 -8.24 4.58
CA LEU A 79 -15.29 -8.15 5.97
C LEU A 79 -16.44 -8.60 6.89
N SER A 80 -16.16 -9.55 7.80
CA SER A 80 -17.16 -10.00 8.80
C SER A 80 -17.76 -8.82 9.56
N GLU A 81 -19.05 -8.92 9.87
CA GLU A 81 -19.74 -7.90 10.69
C GLU A 81 -19.25 -7.85 12.13
N THR A 82 -18.63 -8.92 12.61
CA THR A 82 -18.00 -8.99 13.94
C THR A 82 -16.71 -8.17 14.04
N ILE A 83 -16.08 -7.85 12.92
CA ILE A 83 -14.86 -7.04 12.87
C ILE A 83 -15.25 -5.57 12.93
N VAL A 84 -14.75 -4.84 13.93
CA VAL A 84 -15.02 -3.43 14.17
C VAL A 84 -13.90 -2.57 13.54
N PRO A 85 -14.15 -1.86 12.43
CA PRO A 85 -13.13 -1.07 11.78
C PRO A 85 -12.81 0.23 12.52
N LEU A 86 -11.63 0.78 12.28
CA LEU A 86 -11.11 2.02 12.88
C LEU A 86 -12.13 3.18 12.90
N PRO A 87 -12.86 3.49 11.80
CA PRO A 87 -13.86 4.58 11.86
C PRO A 87 -14.97 4.32 12.87
N GLN A 88 -15.40 3.08 13.02
CA GLN A 88 -16.43 2.73 14.00
C GLN A 88 -15.91 2.88 15.44
N ILE A 89 -14.64 2.53 15.70
CA ILE A 89 -13.99 2.75 17.00
C ILE A 89 -13.90 4.25 17.30
N ALA A 90 -13.48 5.05 16.34
CA ALA A 90 -13.39 6.50 16.48
C ALA A 90 -14.76 7.15 16.70
N ALA A 91 -15.81 6.72 15.98
CA ALA A 91 -17.18 7.19 16.17
C ALA A 91 -17.70 6.87 17.59
N GLN A 92 -17.40 5.67 18.12
CA GLN A 92 -17.72 5.32 19.51
C GLN A 92 -16.94 6.18 20.51
N GLY A 93 -15.75 6.66 20.13
CA GLY A 93 -14.97 7.64 20.88
C GLY A 93 -15.49 9.09 20.78
N GLY A 94 -16.60 9.32 20.06
CA GLY A 94 -17.21 10.65 19.91
C GLY A 94 -16.60 11.51 18.79
N TYR A 95 -15.86 10.91 17.86
CA TYR A 95 -15.25 11.60 16.72
C TYR A 95 -16.22 11.65 15.54
N VAL A 96 -16.18 12.75 14.79
CA VAL A 96 -16.74 12.78 13.44
C VAL A 96 -15.82 12.01 12.51
N THR A 97 -16.34 11.03 11.79
CA THR A 97 -15.57 10.12 10.98
C THR A 97 -15.79 10.38 9.49
N ILE A 98 -14.71 10.68 8.77
CA ILE A 98 -14.74 11.15 7.38
C ILE A 98 -13.79 10.28 6.56
N GLY A 99 -14.32 9.64 5.50
CA GLY A 99 -13.56 8.91 4.50
C GLY A 99 -13.68 9.58 3.14
N ILE A 100 -12.54 9.94 2.55
CA ILE A 100 -12.46 10.40 1.17
C ILE A 100 -11.60 9.40 0.42
N ASP A 101 -12.25 8.56 -0.38
CA ASP A 101 -11.63 7.39 -0.99
C ASP A 101 -11.75 7.45 -2.51
N SER A 102 -10.63 7.47 -3.20
CA SER A 102 -10.55 7.46 -4.66
C SER A 102 -11.28 6.27 -5.30
N LEU A 103 -11.40 5.15 -4.59
CA LEU A 103 -12.05 3.91 -5.05
C LEU A 103 -13.48 3.71 -4.52
N ALA A 104 -14.07 4.66 -3.82
CA ALA A 104 -15.37 4.51 -3.15
C ALA A 104 -16.50 4.07 -4.10
N VAL A 105 -16.40 4.39 -5.37
CA VAL A 105 -17.48 4.19 -6.39
C VAL A 105 -17.22 2.99 -7.28
N GLN A 106 -16.09 2.35 -7.20
CA GLN A 106 -15.86 1.13 -7.96
C GLN A 106 -16.76 0.01 -7.42
N GLY A 107 -17.56 -0.61 -8.30
CA GLY A 107 -18.55 -1.64 -8.00
C GLY A 107 -18.01 -2.95 -7.42
N ASN A 108 -16.87 -2.90 -6.78
CA ASN A 108 -16.08 -4.00 -6.24
C ASN A 108 -16.47 -4.41 -4.82
N GLY A 109 -17.65 -4.00 -4.34
CA GLY A 109 -18.06 -4.27 -2.96
C GLY A 109 -17.39 -3.37 -1.91
N ARG A 110 -16.42 -2.51 -2.29
CA ARG A 110 -15.69 -1.62 -1.38
C ARG A 110 -16.63 -0.62 -0.68
N GLY A 111 -17.67 -0.15 -1.37
CA GLY A 111 -18.69 0.70 -0.79
C GLY A 111 -19.57 0.03 0.27
N SER A 112 -19.59 -1.31 0.39
CA SER A 112 -20.51 -2.01 1.29
C SER A 112 -19.97 -2.12 2.72
N TRP A 113 -18.72 -2.54 2.90
CA TRP A 113 -18.15 -2.74 4.25
C TRP A 113 -17.03 -1.74 4.58
N PHE A 114 -16.36 -1.20 3.57
CA PHE A 114 -15.27 -0.24 3.74
C PHE A 114 -15.77 1.10 4.29
N SER A 115 -16.98 1.50 3.90
CA SER A 115 -17.62 2.72 4.43
C SER A 115 -18.15 2.57 5.87
N ARG A 116 -18.07 1.38 6.45
CA ARG A 116 -18.63 1.08 7.75
C ARG A 116 -17.96 1.89 8.86
N GLY A 117 -18.77 2.65 9.60
CA GLY A 117 -18.32 3.50 10.70
C GLY A 117 -17.92 4.92 10.29
N PHE A 118 -17.92 5.25 9.01
CA PHE A 118 -17.79 6.65 8.58
C PHE A 118 -19.13 7.37 8.61
N ASP A 119 -19.19 8.57 9.22
CA ASP A 119 -20.34 9.47 9.13
C ASP A 119 -20.46 10.06 7.72
N TYR A 120 -19.31 10.36 7.11
CA TYR A 120 -19.19 10.88 5.75
C TYR A 120 -18.24 9.99 4.97
N TYR A 121 -18.73 9.35 3.92
CA TYR A 121 -17.89 8.57 3.01
C TYR A 121 -18.11 9.06 1.58
N SER A 122 -17.05 9.60 0.98
CA SER A 122 -17.10 10.28 -0.30
C SER A 122 -16.04 9.76 -1.24
N GLY A 123 -16.43 9.46 -2.47
CA GLY A 123 -15.54 9.12 -3.56
C GLY A 123 -15.69 10.08 -4.74
N TYR A 124 -14.93 9.85 -5.78
CA TYR A 124 -15.03 10.60 -7.02
C TYR A 124 -15.73 9.77 -8.11
N LEU A 125 -16.77 10.36 -8.74
CA LEU A 125 -17.66 9.66 -9.68
C LEU A 125 -17.25 9.74 -11.15
N TYR A 126 -16.35 10.66 -11.52
CA TYR A 126 -16.07 11.00 -12.91
C TYR A 126 -14.61 10.80 -13.26
N LYS A 127 -14.28 9.86 -14.07
CA LYS A 127 -12.97 9.39 -14.51
C LYS A 127 -12.22 8.60 -13.44
N PRO A 128 -12.45 7.31 -13.33
CA PRO A 128 -11.52 6.44 -12.62
C PRO A 128 -10.14 6.55 -13.28
N PHE A 129 -9.08 6.63 -12.45
CA PHE A 129 -7.69 6.44 -12.86
C PHE A 129 -6.93 7.59 -13.52
N SER A 130 -7.21 8.86 -13.20
CA SER A 130 -6.26 9.94 -13.55
C SER A 130 -6.44 11.20 -12.72
N ASN A 131 -5.34 11.76 -12.21
CA ASN A 131 -5.21 13.10 -11.63
C ASN A 131 -6.32 13.52 -10.65
N GLN A 132 -6.76 12.60 -9.77
CA GLN A 132 -7.88 12.85 -8.86
C GLN A 132 -7.44 13.50 -7.56
N SER A 133 -6.13 13.46 -7.25
CA SER A 133 -5.60 13.88 -5.95
C SER A 133 -5.92 15.33 -5.62
N GLU A 134 -5.97 16.25 -6.61
CA GLU A 134 -6.40 17.63 -6.39
C GLU A 134 -7.82 17.73 -5.83
N GLN A 135 -8.75 16.99 -6.40
CA GLN A 135 -10.16 17.03 -6.02
C GLN A 135 -10.39 16.35 -4.66
N ILE A 136 -9.63 15.30 -4.39
CA ILE A 136 -9.61 14.64 -3.09
C ILE A 136 -9.08 15.60 -2.02
N ALA A 137 -7.97 16.30 -2.31
CA ALA A 137 -7.39 17.30 -1.41
C ALA A 137 -8.37 18.47 -1.16
N ASP A 138 -9.09 18.95 -2.18
CA ASP A 138 -10.09 20.01 -2.01
C ASP A 138 -11.23 19.58 -1.09
N ARG A 139 -11.69 18.33 -1.18
CA ARG A 139 -12.70 17.80 -0.26
C ARG A 139 -12.16 17.67 1.15
N ALA A 140 -10.94 17.15 1.31
CA ALA A 140 -10.29 17.05 2.61
C ALA A 140 -10.20 18.41 3.30
N ARG A 141 -9.79 19.45 2.57
CA ARG A 141 -9.69 20.82 3.07
C ARG A 141 -11.05 21.38 3.51
N ARG A 142 -12.12 21.10 2.77
CA ARG A 142 -13.50 21.49 3.17
C ARG A 142 -13.91 20.81 4.46
N PHE A 143 -13.74 19.50 4.56
CA PHE A 143 -14.07 18.77 5.78
C PHE A 143 -13.27 19.25 6.99
N ILE A 144 -11.96 19.51 6.84
CA ILE A 144 -11.14 20.10 7.90
C ILE A 144 -11.74 21.44 8.37
N THR A 145 -12.14 22.30 7.43
CA THR A 145 -12.76 23.60 7.77
C THR A 145 -14.10 23.43 8.50
N ASP A 146 -14.95 22.55 8.00
CA ASP A 146 -16.31 22.35 8.50
C ASP A 146 -16.34 21.69 9.88
N PHE A 147 -15.35 20.87 10.20
CA PHE A 147 -15.30 20.10 11.46
C PHE A 147 -14.16 20.52 12.41
N LYS A 148 -13.46 21.62 12.16
CA LYS A 148 -12.34 22.09 13.00
C LYS A 148 -12.66 22.26 14.49
N ASP A 149 -13.94 22.46 14.84
CA ASP A 149 -14.39 22.69 16.21
C ASP A 149 -14.86 21.39 16.91
N LYS A 150 -14.70 20.23 16.27
CA LYS A 150 -15.04 18.90 16.78
C LYS A 150 -13.85 17.95 16.61
N PRO A 151 -13.66 16.96 17.48
CA PRO A 151 -12.67 15.93 17.21
C PRO A 151 -13.09 15.13 15.96
N PHE A 152 -12.17 14.88 15.06
CA PHE A 152 -12.44 14.14 13.83
C PHE A 152 -11.35 13.11 13.50
N LEU A 153 -11.79 12.03 12.84
CA LEU A 153 -10.94 11.11 12.09
C LEU A 153 -11.19 11.38 10.60
N LEU A 154 -10.14 11.76 9.89
CA LEU A 154 -10.16 11.96 8.45
C LEU A 154 -9.23 10.96 7.77
N PHE A 155 -9.78 10.04 6.97
CA PHE A 155 -9.06 9.16 6.08
C PHE A 155 -9.10 9.74 4.67
N VAL A 156 -7.94 9.96 4.07
CA VAL A 156 -7.79 10.50 2.71
C VAL A 156 -6.99 9.52 1.89
N HIS A 157 -7.59 8.96 0.85
CA HIS A 157 -6.92 8.10 -0.11
C HIS A 157 -6.64 8.86 -1.41
N LEU A 158 -5.37 9.11 -1.69
CA LEU A 158 -4.86 9.72 -2.92
C LEU A 158 -4.47 8.61 -3.88
N TRP A 159 -4.99 8.66 -5.13
CA TRP A 159 -4.79 7.61 -6.12
C TRP A 159 -3.41 7.66 -6.78
N ASP A 160 -2.97 8.88 -7.16
CA ASP A 160 -1.65 9.05 -7.76
C ASP A 160 -0.56 8.67 -6.72
N PRO A 161 0.50 7.92 -7.08
CA PRO A 161 1.02 7.57 -8.41
C PRO A 161 0.62 6.19 -8.95
N HIS A 162 -0.55 5.65 -8.63
CA HIS A 162 -0.99 4.37 -9.18
C HIS A 162 -1.07 4.40 -10.72
N THR A 163 -0.69 3.31 -11.36
CA THR A 163 -0.79 3.14 -12.82
C THR A 163 -2.21 3.33 -13.36
N PRO A 164 -2.41 3.87 -14.58
CA PRO A 164 -1.41 4.33 -15.55
C PRO A 164 -0.82 5.69 -15.15
N TYR A 165 0.50 5.85 -15.28
CA TYR A 165 1.19 7.09 -14.93
C TYR A 165 0.94 8.15 -16.02
N GLY A 166 0.44 9.30 -15.62
CA GLY A 166 0.14 10.41 -16.53
C GLY A 166 0.01 11.72 -15.76
N PRO A 167 1.08 12.19 -15.08
CA PRO A 167 1.01 13.39 -14.27
C PRO A 167 0.61 14.61 -15.11
N PRO A 168 -0.15 15.56 -14.55
CA PRO A 168 -0.50 16.78 -15.29
C PRO A 168 0.73 17.66 -15.49
N ALA A 169 0.72 18.50 -16.55
CA ALA A 169 1.75 19.52 -16.69
C ALA A 169 1.74 20.47 -15.46
N PRO A 170 2.90 20.91 -14.96
CA PRO A 170 4.25 20.74 -15.51
C PRO A 170 4.97 19.47 -15.02
N PHE A 171 4.32 18.57 -14.29
CA PHE A 171 4.95 17.41 -13.66
C PHE A 171 5.31 16.33 -14.67
N ASP A 172 4.64 16.27 -15.84
CA ASP A 172 4.79 15.26 -16.87
C ASP A 172 6.21 15.17 -17.48
N MET A 173 6.98 16.26 -17.41
CA MET A 173 8.36 16.32 -17.91
C MET A 173 9.39 16.70 -16.84
N LEU A 174 8.96 16.83 -15.59
CA LEU A 174 9.79 17.39 -14.51
C LEU A 174 11.04 16.55 -14.22
N HIS A 175 10.92 15.24 -14.29
CA HIS A 175 11.99 14.30 -13.92
C HIS A 175 12.58 13.54 -15.11
N TYR A 176 12.18 13.86 -16.34
CA TYR A 176 12.67 13.22 -17.54
C TYR A 176 13.81 14.04 -18.20
N HIS A 177 14.96 13.39 -18.37
CA HIS A 177 16.16 14.01 -18.91
C HIS A 177 16.72 13.17 -20.07
N PRO A 178 16.14 13.26 -21.29
CA PRO A 178 16.54 12.43 -22.43
C PRO A 178 18.02 12.63 -22.86
N GLU A 179 18.61 13.77 -22.48
CA GLU A 179 20.02 14.08 -22.72
C GLU A 179 20.99 13.35 -21.76
N LYS A 180 20.47 12.69 -20.75
CA LYS A 180 21.24 11.95 -19.72
C LYS A 180 20.62 10.59 -19.44
N PRO A 181 20.52 9.69 -20.46
CA PRO A 181 19.96 8.37 -20.23
C PRO A 181 20.84 7.58 -19.25
N ASP A 182 20.22 6.80 -18.37
CA ASP A 182 20.98 5.82 -17.57
C ASP A 182 21.42 4.66 -18.47
N PRO A 183 22.72 4.48 -18.69
CA PRO A 183 23.22 3.40 -19.56
C PRO A 183 22.92 2.00 -18.98
N ASN A 184 22.55 1.89 -17.70
CA ASN A 184 22.21 0.65 -17.02
C ASN A 184 20.70 0.46 -16.82
N ALA A 185 19.89 1.41 -17.30
CA ALA A 185 18.44 1.28 -17.18
C ALA A 185 17.95 0.01 -17.88
N PRO A 186 17.00 -0.72 -17.30
CA PRO A 186 16.33 -1.80 -18.01
C PRO A 186 15.66 -1.30 -19.28
N THR A 187 15.53 -2.16 -20.27
CA THR A 187 14.79 -1.82 -21.49
C THR A 187 13.38 -2.36 -21.42
N LEU A 188 12.43 -1.69 -22.08
CA LEU A 188 11.06 -2.19 -22.22
C LEU A 188 10.99 -3.43 -23.14
N ASP A 189 12.06 -3.77 -23.84
CA ASP A 189 12.15 -4.98 -24.68
C ASP A 189 11.95 -6.25 -23.86
N LYS A 190 12.40 -6.26 -22.60
CA LYS A 190 12.24 -7.43 -21.72
C LYS A 190 10.76 -7.65 -21.40
N VAL A 191 10.00 -6.61 -21.03
CA VAL A 191 8.57 -6.73 -20.77
C VAL A 191 7.79 -7.10 -22.03
N LYS A 192 8.21 -6.57 -23.18
CA LYS A 192 7.63 -6.93 -24.48
C LYS A 192 7.87 -8.39 -24.83
N ALA A 193 9.05 -8.93 -24.52
CA ALA A 193 9.37 -10.34 -24.73
C ALA A 193 8.57 -11.27 -23.78
N ILE A 194 8.35 -10.86 -22.53
CA ILE A 194 7.59 -11.63 -21.54
C ILE A 194 6.11 -11.65 -21.92
N SER A 195 5.52 -10.49 -22.22
CA SER A 195 4.10 -10.37 -22.57
C SER A 195 3.88 -9.22 -23.56
N PRO A 196 3.88 -9.51 -24.88
CA PRO A 196 3.62 -8.50 -25.91
C PRO A 196 2.25 -7.80 -25.71
N GLU A 197 1.23 -8.55 -25.31
CA GLU A 197 -0.12 -8.02 -25.10
C GLU A 197 -0.15 -7.03 -23.93
N TYR A 198 0.52 -7.33 -22.82
CA TYR A 198 0.66 -6.41 -21.68
C TYR A 198 1.41 -5.16 -22.10
N TYR A 199 2.52 -5.31 -22.81
CA TYR A 199 3.31 -4.21 -23.33
C TYR A 199 2.46 -3.25 -24.19
N GLU A 200 1.73 -3.78 -25.18
CA GLU A 200 0.95 -2.96 -26.12
C GLU A 200 -0.28 -2.32 -25.45
N SER A 201 -0.97 -3.05 -24.59
CA SER A 201 -2.21 -2.57 -23.97
C SER A 201 -1.95 -1.68 -22.76
N PHE A 202 -1.05 -2.06 -21.87
CA PHE A 202 -0.85 -1.37 -20.61
C PHE A 202 0.05 -0.13 -20.79
N LEU A 203 1.20 -0.28 -21.44
CA LEU A 203 2.07 0.86 -21.70
C LEU A 203 1.42 1.84 -22.71
N GLY A 204 0.58 1.34 -23.60
CA GLY A 204 -0.24 2.18 -24.49
C GLY A 204 -1.23 3.07 -23.74
N GLU A 205 -1.72 2.66 -22.58
CA GLU A 205 -2.58 3.50 -21.74
C GLU A 205 -1.84 4.68 -21.10
N MET A 206 -0.54 4.54 -20.84
CA MET A 206 0.29 5.60 -20.25
C MET A 206 0.60 6.75 -21.22
N ASN A 207 0.00 6.76 -22.42
CA ASN A 207 0.16 7.82 -23.43
C ASN A 207 1.63 8.21 -23.65
N LEU A 208 2.51 7.20 -23.82
CA LEU A 208 3.95 7.38 -23.92
C LEU A 208 4.31 8.33 -25.07
N LYS A 209 4.88 9.48 -24.75
CA LYS A 209 5.43 10.42 -25.74
C LYS A 209 6.72 9.88 -26.35
N VAL A 210 7.41 9.00 -25.65
CA VAL A 210 8.66 8.34 -26.08
C VAL A 210 8.50 6.83 -25.89
N PRO A 211 7.91 6.10 -26.86
CA PRO A 211 7.73 4.66 -26.76
C PRO A 211 9.07 3.93 -26.60
N GLY A 212 9.13 2.97 -25.68
CA GLY A 212 10.30 2.13 -25.47
C GLY A 212 11.35 2.69 -24.51
N ASP A 213 11.12 3.88 -23.96
CA ASP A 213 12.03 4.48 -22.98
C ASP A 213 11.59 4.14 -21.54
N TYR A 214 12.35 3.24 -20.89
CA TYR A 214 12.12 2.86 -19.50
C TYR A 214 12.25 4.04 -18.54
N ASP A 215 13.27 4.87 -18.72
CA ASP A 215 13.52 6.05 -17.88
C ASP A 215 12.37 7.05 -17.97
N TYR A 216 11.74 7.14 -19.13
CA TYR A 216 10.56 7.96 -19.32
C TYR A 216 9.39 7.47 -18.44
N VAL A 217 9.14 6.15 -18.43
CA VAL A 217 8.06 5.58 -17.60
C VAL A 217 8.30 5.83 -16.11
N VAL A 218 9.54 5.62 -15.64
CA VAL A 218 9.92 5.93 -14.25
C VAL A 218 9.80 7.43 -13.96
N ALA A 219 10.15 8.29 -14.92
CA ALA A 219 10.02 9.74 -14.76
C ALA A 219 8.54 10.19 -14.70
N GLN A 220 7.62 9.50 -15.38
CA GLN A 220 6.18 9.74 -15.23
C GLN A 220 5.72 9.40 -13.81
N TYR A 221 6.15 8.27 -13.26
CA TYR A 221 5.89 7.90 -11.87
C TYR A 221 6.44 8.93 -10.88
N ASP A 222 7.68 9.38 -11.05
CA ASP A 222 8.28 10.45 -10.24
C ASP A 222 7.50 11.77 -10.36
N GLY A 223 6.97 12.06 -11.55
CA GLY A 223 6.09 13.20 -11.80
C GLY A 223 4.77 13.11 -11.04
N GLU A 224 4.15 11.92 -10.99
CA GLU A 224 2.95 11.68 -10.16
C GLU A 224 3.24 11.88 -8.68
N ILE A 225 4.41 11.43 -8.18
CA ILE A 225 4.80 11.68 -6.79
C ILE A 225 4.90 13.18 -6.53
N SER A 226 5.52 13.94 -7.42
CA SER A 226 5.63 15.40 -7.26
C SER A 226 4.27 16.09 -7.34
N TYR A 227 3.35 15.57 -8.14
CA TYR A 227 1.98 16.07 -8.19
C TYR A 227 1.24 15.79 -6.88
N VAL A 228 1.28 14.56 -6.37
CA VAL A 228 0.59 14.20 -5.12
C VAL A 228 1.22 14.89 -3.91
N ASP A 229 2.52 15.12 -3.91
CA ASP A 229 3.24 15.87 -2.88
C ASP A 229 2.67 17.30 -2.70
N THR A 230 2.32 17.96 -3.82
CA THR A 230 1.65 19.27 -3.76
C THR A 230 0.25 19.18 -3.16
N GLN A 231 -0.46 18.07 -3.35
CA GLN A 231 -1.79 17.88 -2.76
C GLN A 231 -1.72 17.58 -1.26
N VAL A 232 -0.70 16.82 -0.85
CA VAL A 232 -0.39 16.60 0.59
C VAL A 232 -0.14 17.95 1.26
N GLU A 233 0.70 18.81 0.69
CA GLU A 233 0.95 20.16 1.21
C GLU A 233 -0.35 20.94 1.43
N ARG A 234 -1.26 20.95 0.45
CA ARG A 234 -2.55 21.66 0.54
C ARG A 234 -3.41 21.17 1.72
N ILE A 235 -3.39 19.87 2.01
CA ILE A 235 -4.09 19.28 3.17
C ILE A 235 -3.43 19.74 4.47
N LEU A 236 -2.09 19.64 4.56
CA LEU A 236 -1.34 20.03 5.75
C LEU A 236 -1.45 21.53 6.04
N ALA A 237 -1.37 22.37 4.99
CA ALA A 237 -1.58 23.82 5.09
C ALA A 237 -2.99 24.17 5.62
N GLN A 238 -4.02 23.39 5.22
CA GLN A 238 -5.37 23.60 5.73
C GLN A 238 -5.49 23.28 7.22
N LEU A 239 -4.83 22.24 7.71
CA LEU A 239 -4.80 21.92 9.14
C LEU A 239 -4.17 23.06 9.94
N LYS A 240 -3.06 23.63 9.43
CA LYS A 240 -2.38 24.81 10.02
C LYS A 240 -3.27 26.05 9.99
N ALA A 241 -3.88 26.33 8.84
CA ALA A 241 -4.76 27.50 8.67
C ALA A 241 -6.07 27.43 9.50
N SER A 242 -6.56 26.21 9.78
CA SER A 242 -7.72 25.98 10.63
C SER A 242 -7.40 26.02 12.13
N GLY A 243 -6.10 26.16 12.51
CA GLY A 243 -5.67 26.21 13.90
C GLY A 243 -5.74 24.87 14.64
N VAL A 244 -5.87 23.75 13.91
CA VAL A 244 -5.99 22.41 14.52
C VAL A 244 -4.70 21.60 14.47
N TRP A 245 -3.67 22.11 13.78
CA TRP A 245 -2.40 21.41 13.58
C TRP A 245 -1.78 20.86 14.87
N ASP A 246 -1.67 21.69 15.90
CA ASP A 246 -1.02 21.32 17.15
C ASP A 246 -1.77 20.27 17.97
N ASN A 247 -3.03 20.02 17.65
CA ASN A 247 -3.87 18.98 18.24
C ASN A 247 -4.27 17.91 17.23
N THR A 248 -3.43 17.63 16.22
CA THR A 248 -3.74 16.64 15.18
C THR A 248 -2.61 15.61 15.08
N ILE A 249 -2.98 14.33 15.15
CA ILE A 249 -2.12 13.21 14.75
C ILE A 249 -2.21 13.12 13.22
N VAL A 250 -1.06 13.13 12.55
CA VAL A 250 -0.97 12.91 11.10
C VAL A 250 -0.20 11.63 10.83
N VAL A 251 -0.85 10.68 10.17
CA VAL A 251 -0.23 9.46 9.64
C VAL A 251 -0.18 9.61 8.13
N LEU A 252 1.02 9.65 7.54
CA LEU A 252 1.20 9.52 6.10
C LEU A 252 1.77 8.14 5.82
N MET A 253 1.13 7.41 4.90
CA MET A 253 1.54 6.07 4.52
C MET A 253 1.26 5.78 3.05
N SER A 254 1.94 4.78 2.49
CA SER A 254 1.47 4.09 1.29
C SER A 254 0.80 2.78 1.65
N ASP A 255 -0.13 2.33 0.82
CA ASP A 255 -0.79 1.03 0.99
C ASP A 255 0.10 -0.12 0.51
N HIS A 256 0.85 0.09 -0.55
CA HIS A 256 1.91 -0.76 -1.10
C HIS A 256 2.84 0.09 -1.96
N GLY A 257 3.90 -0.51 -2.49
CA GLY A 257 4.76 0.11 -3.49
C GLY A 257 4.42 -0.36 -4.91
N GLU A 258 5.43 -0.31 -5.78
CA GLU A 258 5.33 -0.63 -7.21
C GLU A 258 6.61 -1.35 -7.65
N CYS A 259 6.53 -2.34 -8.54
CA CYS A 259 7.68 -2.98 -9.16
C CYS A 259 8.07 -2.30 -10.48
N PHE A 260 9.36 -2.12 -10.67
CA PHE A 260 9.95 -1.58 -11.90
C PHE A 260 10.88 -2.58 -12.58
N GLY A 261 10.59 -3.88 -12.42
CA GLY A 261 11.35 -4.98 -12.99
C GLY A 261 11.85 -5.98 -11.94
N GLU A 262 11.59 -5.74 -10.65
CA GLU A 262 11.89 -6.70 -9.61
C GLU A 262 11.13 -8.01 -9.86
N GLY A 263 11.86 -9.11 -9.92
CA GLY A 263 11.28 -10.43 -10.21
C GLY A 263 10.55 -10.50 -11.56
N ASP A 264 10.99 -9.70 -12.54
CA ASP A 264 10.34 -9.56 -13.85
C ASP A 264 8.89 -9.01 -13.79
N VAL A 265 8.52 -8.33 -12.70
CA VAL A 265 7.26 -7.59 -12.57
C VAL A 265 7.51 -6.13 -12.95
N TYR A 266 6.86 -5.65 -14.01
CA TYR A 266 7.08 -4.32 -14.57
C TYR A 266 5.85 -3.43 -14.42
N PHE A 267 6.02 -2.28 -13.74
CA PHE A 267 5.01 -1.23 -13.57
C PHE A 267 3.70 -1.78 -13.01
N ASP A 268 3.85 -2.65 -12.02
CA ASP A 268 2.75 -3.36 -11.38
C ASP A 268 3.06 -3.56 -9.88
N HIS A 269 2.02 -3.68 -9.07
CA HIS A 269 2.12 -3.78 -7.61
C HIS A 269 1.86 -5.22 -7.12
N HIS A 270 2.19 -6.21 -7.93
CA HIS A 270 2.21 -7.62 -7.59
C HIS A 270 3.63 -8.14 -7.37
N GLY A 271 3.74 -9.33 -6.79
CA GLY A 271 5.03 -9.84 -6.30
C GLY A 271 5.30 -9.37 -4.86
N LEU A 272 5.76 -10.27 -4.03
CA LEU A 272 6.01 -9.98 -2.62
C LEU A 272 7.43 -9.48 -2.36
N TYR A 273 7.96 -8.67 -3.28
CA TYR A 273 9.27 -7.99 -3.15
C TYR A 273 9.18 -6.79 -2.21
N ASP A 274 10.29 -6.40 -1.56
CA ASP A 274 10.32 -5.21 -0.70
C ASP A 274 9.96 -3.93 -1.47
N ALA A 275 10.15 -3.91 -2.80
CA ALA A 275 9.68 -2.83 -3.68
C ALA A 275 8.17 -2.56 -3.55
N VAL A 276 7.38 -3.60 -3.26
CA VAL A 276 5.92 -3.53 -3.10
C VAL A 276 5.52 -3.60 -1.64
N LEU A 277 6.12 -4.50 -0.85
CA LEU A 277 5.72 -4.71 0.54
C LEU A 277 6.18 -3.61 1.49
N ARG A 278 7.37 -3.01 1.23
CA ARG A 278 7.90 -1.94 2.07
C ARG A 278 7.21 -0.62 1.72
N VAL A 279 6.44 -0.12 2.67
CA VAL A 279 5.63 1.09 2.51
C VAL A 279 6.30 2.31 3.14
N ALA A 280 6.01 3.50 2.62
CA ALA A 280 6.26 4.73 3.34
C ALA A 280 5.35 4.75 4.58
N LEU A 281 5.89 5.09 5.74
CA LEU A 281 5.14 5.32 6.96
C LEU A 281 5.83 6.37 7.82
N MET A 282 5.12 7.44 8.11
CA MET A 282 5.53 8.45 9.07
C MET A 282 4.35 8.89 9.92
N CYS A 283 4.62 9.18 11.17
CA CYS A 283 3.61 9.59 12.14
C CYS A 283 4.06 10.82 12.91
N ARG A 284 3.31 11.91 12.76
CA ARG A 284 3.43 13.11 13.59
C ARG A 284 2.36 13.06 14.69
N VAL A 285 2.79 13.25 15.93
CA VAL A 285 1.87 13.33 17.08
C VAL A 285 2.04 14.65 17.82
N PRO A 286 0.98 15.22 18.41
CA PRO A 286 1.07 16.39 19.27
C PRO A 286 2.07 16.17 20.42
N GLY A 287 3.08 17.05 20.54
CA GLY A 287 4.12 16.93 21.58
C GLY A 287 5.09 15.77 21.38
N GLY A 288 5.02 15.07 20.26
CA GLY A 288 5.96 14.00 19.91
C GLY A 288 7.34 14.55 19.53
N VAL A 289 8.34 13.68 19.53
CA VAL A 289 9.71 14.01 19.14
C VAL A 289 9.98 13.42 17.76
N PRO A 290 10.28 14.25 16.76
CA PRO A 290 10.65 13.76 15.44
C PRO A 290 11.89 12.87 15.49
N GLY A 291 11.95 11.88 14.59
CA GLY A 291 13.09 10.98 14.51
C GLY A 291 12.91 9.87 13.51
N ARG A 292 13.78 8.86 13.58
CA ARG A 292 13.72 7.66 12.74
C ARG A 292 13.67 6.41 13.59
N SER A 293 12.89 5.44 13.13
CA SER A 293 12.79 4.13 13.77
C SER A 293 13.17 3.04 12.76
N ASN A 294 14.15 2.23 13.13
CA ASN A 294 14.59 1.05 12.38
C ASN A 294 13.83 -0.23 12.78
N ALA A 295 12.85 -0.10 13.67
CA ALA A 295 12.02 -1.23 14.08
C ALA A 295 11.15 -1.71 12.91
N ILE A 296 11.00 -3.02 12.76
CA ILE A 296 10.06 -3.59 11.80
C ILE A 296 8.64 -3.38 12.33
N VAL A 297 7.81 -2.72 11.54
CA VAL A 297 6.38 -2.47 11.83
C VAL A 297 5.52 -2.90 10.65
N SER A 298 4.25 -3.14 10.92
CA SER A 298 3.24 -3.53 9.93
C SER A 298 2.12 -2.49 9.87
N THR A 299 1.46 -2.34 8.73
CA THR A 299 0.31 -1.44 8.61
C THR A 299 -0.86 -1.83 9.51
N GLU A 300 -0.96 -3.09 9.96
CA GLU A 300 -1.91 -3.53 10.98
C GLU A 300 -1.66 -2.91 12.37
N ASP A 301 -0.45 -2.39 12.62
CA ASP A 301 -0.06 -1.77 13.88
C ASP A 301 -0.63 -0.36 14.05
N ILE A 302 -1.11 0.26 12.97
CA ILE A 302 -1.63 1.64 12.98
C ILE A 302 -2.91 1.74 13.82
N LEU A 303 -3.85 0.80 13.66
CA LEU A 303 -5.10 0.83 14.43
C LEU A 303 -4.85 0.78 15.95
N PRO A 304 -4.14 -0.22 16.52
CA PRO A 304 -3.88 -0.24 17.96
C PRO A 304 -3.06 0.96 18.44
N THR A 305 -2.20 1.53 17.59
CA THR A 305 -1.46 2.75 17.91
C THR A 305 -2.40 3.95 18.06
N LEU A 306 -3.33 4.13 17.15
CA LEU A 306 -4.31 5.22 17.23
C LEU A 306 -5.28 5.05 18.40
N VAL A 307 -5.71 3.82 18.68
CA VAL A 307 -6.52 3.49 19.87
C VAL A 307 -5.79 3.93 21.13
N GLU A 308 -4.51 3.62 21.28
CA GLU A 308 -3.70 4.00 22.44
C GLU A 308 -3.49 5.52 22.52
N LEU A 309 -3.13 6.18 21.41
CA LEU A 309 -2.84 7.61 21.38
C LEU A 309 -4.08 8.47 21.65
N CYS A 310 -5.23 8.04 21.17
CA CYS A 310 -6.51 8.77 21.34
C CYS A 310 -7.26 8.36 22.61
N GLY A 311 -6.82 7.32 23.30
CA GLY A 311 -7.52 6.78 24.47
C GLY A 311 -8.90 6.18 24.14
N TRP A 312 -9.06 5.64 22.92
CA TRP A 312 -10.30 4.98 22.53
C TRP A 312 -10.42 3.61 23.18
N ASN A 313 -11.66 3.18 23.41
CA ASN A 313 -11.92 1.81 23.80
C ASN A 313 -11.80 0.91 22.55
N GLY A 314 -10.78 0.09 22.51
CA GLY A 314 -10.66 -0.94 21.48
C GLY A 314 -11.76 -2.01 21.65
N PRO A 315 -12.04 -2.83 20.64
CA PRO A 315 -13.03 -3.91 20.74
C PRO A 315 -12.56 -4.95 21.77
N ALA A 316 -13.38 -5.18 22.80
CA ALA A 316 -13.03 -6.11 23.89
C ALA A 316 -12.91 -7.57 23.43
N ASP A 317 -13.69 -7.94 22.41
CA ASP A 317 -13.78 -9.32 21.89
C ASP A 317 -13.02 -9.54 20.58
N TYR A 318 -12.17 -8.59 20.21
CA TYR A 318 -11.53 -8.58 18.90
C TYR A 318 -10.02 -8.79 19.02
N PRO A 319 -9.51 -9.96 18.64
CA PRO A 319 -8.09 -10.25 18.75
C PRO A 319 -7.28 -9.52 17.69
N LEU A 320 -6.78 -8.32 18.01
CA LEU A 320 -5.87 -7.61 17.12
C LEU A 320 -4.61 -8.44 16.86
N THR A 321 -4.15 -8.48 15.62
CA THR A 321 -2.81 -8.97 15.25
C THR A 321 -1.79 -7.84 15.23
N GLY A 322 -2.27 -6.61 15.07
CA GLY A 322 -1.48 -5.39 15.19
C GLY A 322 -0.95 -5.15 16.59
N ARG A 323 0.20 -4.49 16.67
CA ARG A 323 0.88 -4.10 17.93
C ARG A 323 1.11 -2.61 17.91
N SER A 324 0.70 -1.91 18.98
CA SER A 324 0.93 -0.47 19.05
C SER A 324 2.41 -0.10 19.00
N PHE A 325 2.75 0.85 18.13
CA PHE A 325 4.05 1.50 18.10
C PHE A 325 4.02 2.91 18.76
N ALA A 326 2.98 3.22 19.53
CA ALA A 326 2.90 4.50 20.26
C ALA A 326 4.15 4.80 21.12
N PRO A 327 4.81 3.81 21.75
CA PRO A 327 6.07 4.06 22.45
C PRO A 327 7.16 4.66 21.55
N ALA A 328 7.23 4.27 20.27
CA ALA A 328 8.20 4.85 19.33
C ALA A 328 7.96 6.35 19.06
N LEU A 329 6.75 6.84 19.31
CA LEU A 329 6.32 8.22 19.06
C LEU A 329 6.49 9.15 20.28
N ARG A 330 6.88 8.60 21.43
CA ARG A 330 7.02 9.31 22.70
C ARG A 330 8.48 9.43 23.11
N ALA A 331 8.85 10.58 23.66
CA ALA A 331 10.19 10.81 24.15
C ALA A 331 10.58 9.85 25.28
N GLY A 332 11.73 9.20 25.14
CA GLY A 332 12.30 8.36 26.20
C GLY A 332 11.68 6.97 26.35
N GLU A 333 10.68 6.61 25.56
CA GLU A 333 10.14 5.26 25.56
C GLU A 333 10.88 4.33 24.58
N THR A 334 11.01 3.06 24.94
CA THR A 334 11.64 2.04 24.11
C THR A 334 10.58 1.28 23.32
N PHE A 335 10.81 1.08 22.05
CA PHE A 335 9.94 0.27 21.20
C PHE A 335 10.73 -0.87 20.55
N THR A 336 10.24 -2.07 20.71
CA THR A 336 10.76 -3.27 20.03
C THR A 336 9.81 -3.64 18.90
N GLY A 337 10.32 -3.61 17.67
CA GLY A 337 9.56 -3.98 16.47
C GLY A 337 9.26 -5.47 16.39
N ARG A 338 8.69 -5.88 15.27
CA ARG A 338 8.42 -7.28 14.93
C ARG A 338 9.72 -7.98 14.53
N GLU A 339 9.80 -9.27 14.76
CA GLU A 339 10.92 -10.10 14.30
C GLU A 339 10.78 -10.46 12.81
N ARG A 340 9.52 -10.53 12.33
CA ARG A 340 9.17 -10.92 10.96
C ARG A 340 7.88 -10.29 10.48
N ILE A 341 7.72 -10.29 9.16
CA ILE A 341 6.48 -9.98 8.43
C ILE A 341 6.10 -11.21 7.60
N ILE A 342 4.82 -11.55 7.60
CA ILE A 342 4.24 -12.48 6.62
C ILE A 342 3.46 -11.63 5.61
N GLY A 343 3.81 -11.73 4.34
CA GLY A 343 3.14 -11.02 3.26
C GLY A 343 2.32 -11.96 2.39
N VAL A 344 1.19 -11.48 1.87
CA VAL A 344 0.29 -12.30 1.04
C VAL A 344 -0.29 -11.52 -0.13
N GLU A 345 -0.54 -12.22 -1.23
CA GLU A 345 -1.28 -11.73 -2.40
C GLU A 345 -2.11 -12.86 -3.03
N SER A 346 -3.29 -12.55 -3.57
CA SER A 346 -4.09 -13.50 -4.35
C SER A 346 -4.97 -12.83 -5.43
N SER A 347 -4.54 -11.69 -5.97
CA SER A 347 -5.33 -10.96 -6.98
C SER A 347 -5.05 -11.44 -8.40
N ARG A 348 -3.87 -11.15 -8.95
CA ARG A 348 -3.46 -11.56 -10.31
C ARG A 348 -2.61 -12.81 -10.30
N GLN A 349 -1.92 -13.04 -9.23
CA GLN A 349 -1.19 -14.25 -8.88
C GLN A 349 -1.37 -14.52 -7.38
N ALA A 350 -1.01 -15.70 -6.90
CA ALA A 350 -1.07 -16.02 -5.48
C ALA A 350 0.30 -16.36 -4.93
N SER A 351 0.68 -15.74 -3.80
CA SER A 351 1.94 -15.98 -3.10
C SER A 351 1.80 -15.73 -1.61
N ILE A 352 2.71 -16.32 -0.86
CA ILE A 352 2.95 -16.00 0.54
C ILE A 352 4.45 -15.82 0.77
N CYS A 353 4.85 -14.89 1.61
CA CYS A 353 6.26 -14.72 1.97
C CYS A 353 6.46 -14.63 3.48
N LEU A 354 7.65 -14.99 3.93
CA LEU A 354 8.16 -14.69 5.26
C LEU A 354 9.41 -13.83 5.13
N ARG A 355 9.37 -12.64 5.74
CA ARG A 355 10.47 -11.68 5.74
C ARG A 355 10.95 -11.43 7.15
N THR A 356 12.22 -11.70 7.43
CA THR A 356 12.94 -11.37 8.68
C THR A 356 13.86 -10.16 8.44
N GLU A 357 14.68 -9.81 9.40
CA GLU A 357 15.70 -8.78 9.21
C GLU A 357 16.69 -9.13 8.09
N LYS A 358 17.09 -10.39 8.00
CA LYS A 358 18.12 -10.89 7.08
C LYS A 358 17.56 -11.62 5.87
N TRP A 359 16.54 -12.44 6.06
CA TRP A 359 16.10 -13.39 5.04
C TRP A 359 14.68 -13.07 4.57
N LYS A 360 14.44 -13.33 3.29
CA LYS A 360 13.10 -13.34 2.73
C LYS A 360 12.88 -14.61 1.91
N LEU A 361 11.88 -15.35 2.30
CA LEU A 361 11.35 -16.50 1.58
C LEU A 361 10.07 -16.10 0.85
N ILE A 362 9.99 -16.33 -0.47
CA ILE A 362 8.75 -16.21 -1.24
C ILE A 362 8.32 -17.59 -1.71
N VAL A 363 7.08 -17.95 -1.41
CA VAL A 363 6.46 -19.23 -1.78
C VAL A 363 5.35 -18.95 -2.81
N PRO A 364 5.56 -19.25 -4.10
CA PRO A 364 4.51 -19.19 -5.10
C PRO A 364 3.42 -20.23 -4.78
N ILE A 365 2.15 -19.84 -4.96
CA ILE A 365 1.02 -20.75 -4.93
C ILE A 365 0.63 -21.04 -6.37
N VAL A 366 0.78 -22.29 -6.80
CA VAL A 366 0.65 -22.68 -8.21
C VAL A 366 -0.64 -23.42 -8.54
N GLU A 367 -1.43 -23.76 -7.51
CA GLU A 367 -2.71 -24.46 -7.65
C GLU A 367 -3.74 -23.93 -6.64
N ASP A 368 -5.00 -23.88 -7.05
CA ASP A 368 -6.13 -23.58 -6.16
C ASP A 368 -6.57 -24.82 -5.33
N VAL A 369 -7.59 -24.68 -4.48
CA VAL A 369 -8.13 -25.79 -3.66
C VAL A 369 -8.69 -26.97 -4.48
N ARG A 370 -8.92 -26.78 -5.77
CA ARG A 370 -9.46 -27.80 -6.70
C ARG A 370 -8.36 -28.45 -7.52
N GLY A 371 -7.10 -28.02 -7.34
CA GLY A 371 -5.96 -28.48 -8.15
C GLY A 371 -5.90 -27.82 -9.53
N ASN A 372 -6.60 -26.71 -9.76
CA ASN A 372 -6.46 -25.98 -11.01
C ASN A 372 -5.18 -25.13 -10.94
N PRO A 373 -4.39 -25.10 -12.05
CA PRO A 373 -3.17 -24.30 -12.08
C PRO A 373 -3.47 -22.80 -11.98
N LEU A 374 -2.68 -22.10 -11.16
CA LEU A 374 -2.72 -20.66 -11.05
C LEU A 374 -1.55 -20.06 -11.85
N PRO A 375 -1.83 -19.14 -12.78
CA PRO A 375 -0.82 -18.49 -13.61
C PRO A 375 -0.05 -17.41 -12.83
N ASP A 376 1.02 -16.90 -13.45
CA ASP A 376 1.66 -15.64 -13.06
C ASP A 376 0.82 -14.42 -13.51
N ILE A 377 1.33 -13.20 -13.22
CA ILE A 377 0.65 -11.95 -13.56
C ILE A 377 0.45 -11.73 -15.06
N TYR A 378 1.20 -12.43 -15.89
CA TYR A 378 1.15 -12.37 -17.36
C TYR A 378 0.37 -13.52 -17.99
N GLY A 379 -0.28 -14.36 -17.17
CA GLY A 379 -1.06 -15.51 -17.64
C GLY A 379 -0.21 -16.73 -18.02
N GLN A 380 1.09 -16.72 -17.71
CA GLN A 380 1.99 -17.82 -18.02
C GLN A 380 1.98 -18.88 -16.91
N PRO A 381 2.37 -20.14 -17.22
CA PRO A 381 2.55 -21.16 -16.22
C PRO A 381 3.54 -20.70 -15.16
N ARG A 382 3.13 -20.78 -13.89
CA ARG A 382 3.93 -20.27 -12.78
C ARG A 382 5.02 -21.24 -12.38
N ASN A 383 6.23 -20.73 -12.17
CA ASN A 383 7.33 -21.49 -11.60
C ASN A 383 7.04 -21.82 -10.12
N PRO A 384 7.02 -23.09 -9.69
CA PRO A 384 6.78 -23.48 -8.31
C PRO A 384 8.01 -23.32 -7.40
N ALA A 385 9.16 -22.91 -7.94
CA ALA A 385 10.39 -22.79 -7.16
C ALA A 385 10.25 -21.74 -6.05
N LEU A 386 10.71 -22.13 -4.85
CA LEU A 386 10.81 -21.22 -3.72
C LEU A 386 11.97 -20.26 -3.97
N LEU A 387 11.78 -18.98 -3.64
CA LEU A 387 12.82 -17.96 -3.76
C LEU A 387 13.30 -17.58 -2.36
N LEU A 388 14.62 -17.53 -2.18
CA LEU A 388 15.26 -17.08 -0.93
C LEU A 388 16.23 -15.93 -1.22
N PHE A 389 16.07 -14.83 -0.50
CA PHE A 389 16.93 -13.64 -0.63
C PHE A 389 17.65 -13.33 0.67
N ASP A 390 18.94 -12.96 0.59
CA ASP A 390 19.73 -12.40 1.69
C ASP A 390 19.65 -10.87 1.66
N LEU A 391 18.70 -10.30 2.37
CA LEU A 391 18.38 -8.87 2.36
C LEU A 391 19.52 -7.97 2.89
N VAL A 392 20.50 -8.54 3.60
CA VAL A 392 21.67 -7.80 4.08
C VAL A 392 22.67 -7.57 2.95
N ASN A 393 22.88 -8.60 2.11
CA ASN A 393 23.85 -8.56 1.02
C ASN A 393 23.19 -8.21 -0.33
N ASP A 394 21.88 -8.41 -0.46
CA ASP A 394 21.07 -8.16 -1.65
C ASP A 394 19.72 -7.52 -1.27
N PRO A 395 19.73 -6.25 -0.81
CA PRO A 395 18.50 -5.55 -0.40
C PRO A 395 17.53 -5.27 -1.56
N GLU A 396 17.97 -5.43 -2.79
CA GLU A 396 17.16 -5.27 -4.00
C GLU A 396 16.56 -6.60 -4.51
N GLU A 397 16.83 -7.71 -3.82
CA GLU A 397 16.26 -9.04 -4.11
C GLU A 397 16.53 -9.52 -5.56
N LYS A 398 17.74 -9.28 -6.05
CA LYS A 398 18.15 -9.61 -7.43
C LYS A 398 18.61 -11.06 -7.58
N HIS A 399 19.06 -11.71 -6.50
CA HIS A 399 19.74 -12.98 -6.54
C HIS A 399 19.06 -14.00 -5.64
N ASP A 400 18.42 -14.98 -6.24
CA ASP A 400 17.92 -16.15 -5.48
C ASP A 400 19.11 -16.97 -4.97
N VAL A 401 19.21 -17.12 -3.65
CA VAL A 401 20.25 -17.89 -2.95
C VAL A 401 19.73 -19.20 -2.36
N SER A 402 18.56 -19.65 -2.76
CA SER A 402 17.91 -20.88 -2.22
C SER A 402 18.80 -22.12 -2.34
N ALA A 403 19.52 -22.29 -3.45
CA ALA A 403 20.46 -23.38 -3.66
C ALA A 403 21.74 -23.27 -2.80
N GLN A 404 22.11 -22.04 -2.36
CA GLN A 404 23.30 -21.81 -1.55
C GLN A 404 23.03 -22.02 -0.05
N PHE A 405 21.78 -21.83 0.40
CA PHE A 405 21.36 -21.90 1.82
C PHE A 405 20.17 -22.86 2.04
N PRO A 406 20.30 -24.16 1.67
CA PRO A 406 19.18 -25.12 1.75
C PRO A 406 18.65 -25.32 3.17
N ASP A 407 19.50 -25.24 4.19
CA ASP A 407 19.08 -25.38 5.59
C ASP A 407 18.22 -24.19 6.05
N VAL A 408 18.57 -22.96 5.63
CA VAL A 408 17.80 -21.75 5.89
C VAL A 408 16.45 -21.82 5.16
N LEU A 409 16.47 -22.21 3.89
CA LEU A 409 15.26 -22.41 3.10
C LEU A 409 14.30 -23.39 3.79
N ALA A 410 14.79 -24.55 4.23
CA ALA A 410 13.99 -25.55 4.91
C ALA A 410 13.43 -25.07 6.25
N ALA A 411 14.23 -24.32 7.03
CA ALA A 411 13.80 -23.76 8.31
C ALA A 411 12.68 -22.73 8.14
N LEU A 412 12.86 -21.76 7.23
CA LEU A 412 11.86 -20.69 6.97
C LEU A 412 10.58 -21.26 6.32
N THR A 413 10.72 -22.26 5.44
CA THR A 413 9.57 -22.95 4.83
C THR A 413 8.72 -23.64 5.90
N ARG A 414 9.37 -24.34 6.86
CA ARG A 414 8.67 -24.97 7.98
C ARG A 414 7.97 -23.92 8.85
N GLU A 415 8.68 -22.87 9.26
CA GLU A 415 8.13 -21.78 10.06
C GLU A 415 6.90 -21.15 9.41
N LEU A 416 6.98 -20.87 8.11
CA LEU A 416 5.87 -20.30 7.34
C LEU A 416 4.69 -21.26 7.24
N SER A 417 4.96 -22.55 7.02
CA SER A 417 3.93 -23.60 6.94
C SER A 417 3.20 -23.77 8.28
N ASP A 418 3.95 -23.81 9.39
CA ASP A 418 3.39 -23.93 10.73
C ASP A 418 2.54 -22.71 11.09
N TRP A 419 3.01 -21.50 10.78
CA TRP A 419 2.26 -20.27 10.96
C TRP A 419 0.97 -20.29 10.14
N ARG A 420 1.04 -20.63 8.83
CA ARG A 420 -0.11 -20.70 7.93
C ARG A 420 -1.16 -21.69 8.44
N ALA A 421 -0.74 -22.86 8.84
CA ALA A 421 -1.64 -23.89 9.41
C ALA A 421 -2.33 -23.38 10.69
N ALA A 422 -1.60 -22.72 11.58
CA ALA A 422 -2.16 -22.12 12.80
C ALA A 422 -3.18 -21.03 12.50
N GLU A 423 -2.92 -20.14 11.52
CA GLU A 423 -3.85 -19.07 11.13
C GLU A 423 -5.14 -19.61 10.50
N VAL A 424 -5.02 -20.62 9.60
CA VAL A 424 -6.18 -21.31 9.01
C VAL A 424 -7.03 -21.98 10.11
N ALA A 425 -6.40 -22.70 11.03
CA ALA A 425 -7.10 -23.34 12.15
C ALA A 425 -7.80 -22.32 13.06
N ALA A 426 -7.16 -21.19 13.35
CA ALA A 426 -7.72 -20.15 14.20
C ALA A 426 -8.88 -19.39 13.54
N ARG A 427 -8.88 -19.28 12.20
CA ARG A 427 -9.99 -18.71 11.43
C ARG A 427 -11.21 -19.65 11.39
N GLY A 428 -10.99 -20.95 11.47
CA GLY A 428 -12.06 -21.96 11.47
C GLY A 428 -12.71 -22.17 10.09
N GLY A 429 -11.95 -22.07 9.02
CA GLY A 429 -12.43 -22.24 7.65
C GLY A 429 -11.32 -22.69 6.70
N ASP A 430 -11.55 -22.53 5.41
CA ASP A 430 -10.56 -22.80 4.37
C ASP A 430 -9.46 -21.71 4.34
N ASP A 431 -8.36 -22.03 3.66
CA ASP A 431 -7.27 -21.08 3.48
C ASP A 431 -7.70 -19.89 2.61
N PRO A 432 -7.67 -18.65 3.12
CA PRO A 432 -8.20 -17.50 2.42
C PRO A 432 -7.46 -17.15 1.10
N LEU A 433 -6.22 -17.60 0.95
CA LEU A 433 -5.47 -17.42 -0.30
C LEU A 433 -5.98 -18.32 -1.42
N LEU A 434 -6.53 -19.47 -1.07
CA LEU A 434 -6.95 -20.51 -2.02
C LEU A 434 -8.47 -20.56 -2.23
N GLU A 435 -9.24 -20.07 -1.27
CA GLU A 435 -10.70 -20.22 -1.17
C GLU A 435 -11.44 -19.70 -2.41
N ASN A 436 -10.97 -18.59 -3.01
CA ASN A 436 -11.64 -17.92 -4.11
C ASN A 436 -10.86 -17.92 -5.44
N GLY A 437 -9.71 -18.59 -5.49
CA GLY A 437 -8.80 -18.50 -6.64
C GLY A 437 -8.31 -17.05 -6.87
N LEU A 438 -7.86 -16.75 -8.09
CA LEU A 438 -7.43 -15.39 -8.43
C LEU A 438 -8.65 -14.49 -8.72
N SER A 439 -8.70 -13.34 -8.08
CA SER A 439 -9.83 -12.39 -8.23
C SER A 439 -9.76 -11.58 -9.52
N LEU A 440 -8.59 -11.45 -10.10
CA LEU A 440 -8.34 -10.67 -11.32
C LEU A 440 -7.27 -11.36 -12.16
N GLY A 441 -7.57 -12.58 -12.67
CA GLY A 441 -6.66 -13.29 -13.57
C GLY A 441 -6.34 -12.48 -14.84
N PHE A 442 -5.27 -12.84 -15.54
CA PHE A 442 -4.74 -12.11 -16.70
C PHE A 442 -5.81 -11.76 -17.74
N ASP A 443 -6.64 -12.72 -18.17
CA ASP A 443 -7.69 -12.47 -19.17
C ASP A 443 -8.73 -11.44 -18.72
N ALA A 444 -9.11 -11.48 -17.44
CA ALA A 444 -10.05 -10.52 -16.88
C ALA A 444 -9.43 -9.12 -16.79
N PHE A 445 -8.15 -9.03 -16.43
CA PHE A 445 -7.39 -7.80 -16.41
C PHE A 445 -7.27 -7.21 -17.82
N MET A 446 -6.82 -8.01 -18.80
CA MET A 446 -6.67 -7.57 -20.18
C MET A 446 -8.02 -7.16 -20.81
N SER A 447 -9.10 -7.85 -20.48
CA SER A 447 -10.45 -7.46 -20.91
C SER A 447 -10.86 -6.09 -20.37
N ARG A 448 -10.52 -5.77 -19.12
CA ARG A 448 -10.77 -4.44 -18.55
C ARG A 448 -9.91 -3.36 -19.22
N LEU A 449 -8.64 -3.64 -19.50
CA LEU A 449 -7.78 -2.70 -20.23
C LEU A 449 -8.34 -2.38 -21.63
N ARG A 450 -8.71 -3.41 -22.40
CA ARG A 450 -9.32 -3.22 -23.73
C ARG A 450 -10.64 -2.44 -23.67
N ALA A 451 -11.48 -2.71 -22.68
CA ALA A 451 -12.73 -1.96 -22.49
C ALA A 451 -12.47 -0.47 -22.22
N ARG A 452 -11.41 -0.13 -21.48
CA ARG A 452 -11.02 1.28 -21.23
C ARG A 452 -10.55 1.98 -22.50
N GLN A 453 -9.77 1.30 -23.35
CA GLN A 453 -9.31 1.87 -24.63
C GLN A 453 -10.47 2.25 -25.55
N LEU A 454 -11.60 1.52 -25.50
CA LEU A 454 -12.80 1.83 -26.28
C LEU A 454 -13.55 3.10 -25.81
N PHE A 455 -13.26 3.58 -24.61
CA PHE A 455 -13.89 4.77 -24.02
C PHE A 455 -12.96 5.98 -23.92
N LYS A 456 -11.78 5.96 -24.54
CA LYS A 456 -10.95 7.17 -24.65
C LYS A 456 -11.67 8.16 -25.55
N PRO A 457 -12.00 9.38 -25.09
CA PRO A 457 -12.42 10.44 -25.99
C PRO A 457 -11.23 10.81 -26.88
N ASP A 458 -11.51 11.03 -28.16
CA ASP A 458 -10.56 11.53 -29.17
C ASP A 458 -9.89 12.84 -28.71
#